data_e06122b849cce29089344e677ec36ace
#
_entry.id   e06122b849cce29089344e677ec36ace
#
_cell.length_a   1.000
_cell.length_b   1.000
_cell.length_c   1.000
_cell.angle_alpha   90.00
_cell.angle_beta   90.00
_cell.angle_gamma   90.00
#
_symmetry.space_group_name_H-M   'P 1'
#
loop_
_entity.id
_entity.type
_entity.pdbx_description
1 polymer ?
#
loop_
_entity_poly.entity_id
_entity_poly.type
_entity_poly.pdbx_seq_one_letter_code
_entity_poly.pdbx_strand_id
1 'polypeptide(L)'
;FEAGQLSGLGTLKSIDDMKKAAKIIYDQGAQNVVIKGGKALDQEKSYDLYYDGDKFYQLTTDMFQQSYNHGAGCTFAAATTANLANGQSPKDAVVNAKAFVASAIKNGWKMNDFVGPVDHGAYNRIEKIDVDVQEV
;
A
#
# COMPACT_ATOMS: atom_id res chain seq x y z
N PHE A 1 -11.89 -0.20 1.57
CA PHE A 1 -13.12 -0.81 2.13
C PHE A 1 -12.90 -1.25 3.58
N GLU A 2 -11.92 -2.12 3.87
CA GLU A 2 -11.69 -2.70 5.21
C GLU A 2 -11.44 -1.61 6.27
N ALA A 3 -10.65 -0.60 5.97
CA ALA A 3 -10.39 0.52 6.88
C ALA A 3 -11.68 1.30 7.21
N GLY A 4 -12.56 1.47 6.24
CA GLY A 4 -13.86 2.11 6.46
C GLY A 4 -14.77 1.29 7.39
N GLN A 5 -14.74 -0.04 7.25
CA GLN A 5 -15.50 -0.93 8.14
C GLN A 5 -14.92 -0.93 9.56
N LEU A 6 -13.61 -1.08 9.71
CA LEU A 6 -12.94 -1.09 11.01
C LEU A 6 -13.12 0.23 11.77
N SER A 7 -13.06 1.36 11.08
CA SER A 7 -13.24 2.70 11.67
C SER A 7 -14.71 3.10 11.88
N GLY A 8 -15.65 2.40 11.26
CA GLY A 8 -17.07 2.77 11.26
C GLY A 8 -17.42 3.97 10.35
N LEU A 9 -16.48 4.47 9.55
CA LEU A 9 -16.67 5.63 8.68
C LEU A 9 -17.27 5.28 7.31
N GLY A 10 -17.38 3.99 6.98
CA GLY A 10 -17.89 3.56 5.69
C GLY A 10 -16.91 3.83 4.54
N THR A 11 -17.38 4.40 3.44
CA THR A 11 -16.53 4.65 2.27
C THR A 11 -15.61 5.85 2.48
N LEU A 12 -14.31 5.63 2.43
CA LEU A 12 -13.29 6.68 2.51
C LEU A 12 -13.07 7.28 1.11
N LYS A 13 -13.22 8.60 0.97
CA LYS A 13 -13.18 9.30 -0.32
C LYS A 13 -12.04 10.30 -0.45
N SER A 14 -11.27 10.50 0.60
CA SER A 14 -10.18 11.48 0.64
C SER A 14 -9.05 11.02 1.56
N ILE A 15 -7.89 11.66 1.44
CA ILE A 15 -6.77 11.48 2.40
C ILE A 15 -7.23 11.87 3.81
N ASP A 16 -8.05 12.89 3.97
CA ASP A 16 -8.57 13.29 5.28
C ASP A 16 -9.48 12.23 5.91
N ASP A 17 -10.28 11.52 5.11
CA ASP A 17 -11.05 10.39 5.60
C ASP A 17 -10.13 9.23 6.02
N MET A 18 -9.07 8.99 5.26
CA MET A 18 -8.05 7.99 5.62
C MET A 18 -7.34 8.35 6.92
N LYS A 19 -7.00 9.63 7.15
CA LYS A 19 -6.40 10.10 8.41
C LYS A 19 -7.34 9.86 9.61
N LYS A 20 -8.63 10.18 9.46
CA LYS A 20 -9.63 9.93 10.51
C LYS A 20 -9.74 8.43 10.80
N ALA A 21 -9.85 7.61 9.76
CA ALA A 21 -9.92 6.16 9.90
C ALA A 21 -8.66 5.59 10.58
N ALA A 22 -7.48 6.06 10.19
CA ALA A 22 -6.21 5.62 10.77
C ALA A 22 -6.12 5.93 12.28
N LYS A 23 -6.57 7.12 12.72
CA LYS A 23 -6.64 7.46 14.15
C LYS A 23 -7.57 6.53 14.92
N ILE A 24 -8.77 6.29 14.40
CA ILE A 24 -9.73 5.39 15.05
C ILE A 24 -9.16 3.97 15.18
N ILE A 25 -8.53 3.45 14.13
CA ILE A 25 -7.91 2.12 14.14
C ILE A 25 -6.72 2.08 15.10
N TYR A 26 -5.92 3.14 15.16
CA TYR A 26 -4.83 3.28 16.11
C TYR A 26 -5.34 3.23 17.56
N ASP A 27 -6.41 3.96 17.87
CA ASP A 27 -7.04 4.02 19.19
C ASP A 27 -7.64 2.66 19.62
N GLN A 28 -7.91 1.76 18.67
CA GLN A 28 -8.31 0.38 18.93
C GLN A 28 -7.14 -0.53 19.33
N GLY A 29 -5.90 0.00 19.39
CA GLY A 29 -4.72 -0.70 19.89
C GLY A 29 -3.64 -1.02 18.83
N ALA A 30 -3.80 -0.59 17.59
CA ALA A 30 -2.76 -0.73 16.59
C ALA A 30 -1.62 0.28 16.85
N GLN A 31 -0.36 -0.18 16.88
CA GLN A 31 0.80 0.72 17.06
C GLN A 31 1.21 1.45 15.79
N ASN A 32 0.87 0.90 14.64
CA ASN A 32 1.11 1.48 13.31
C ASN A 32 -0.07 1.11 12.43
N VAL A 33 -0.50 2.01 11.57
CA VAL A 33 -1.64 1.80 10.66
C VAL A 33 -1.24 2.12 9.24
N VAL A 34 -1.53 1.20 8.33
CA VAL A 34 -1.42 1.44 6.89
C VAL A 34 -2.78 1.31 6.24
N ILE A 35 -3.23 2.36 5.58
CA ILE A 35 -4.46 2.34 4.78
C ILE A 35 -4.07 2.44 3.31
N LYS A 36 -4.43 1.40 2.55
CA LYS A 36 -4.17 1.36 1.12
C LYS A 36 -5.30 2.02 0.35
N GLY A 37 -4.99 3.08 -0.38
CA GLY A 37 -5.98 3.82 -1.17
C GLY A 37 -6.28 3.16 -2.52
N GLY A 38 -5.30 2.51 -3.12
CA GLY A 38 -5.47 1.87 -4.43
C GLY A 38 -5.97 2.87 -5.48
N LYS A 39 -6.99 2.47 -6.25
CA LYS A 39 -7.64 3.29 -7.28
C LYS A 39 -8.76 4.20 -6.74
N ALA A 40 -9.00 4.21 -5.43
CA ALA A 40 -10.17 4.87 -4.87
C ALA A 40 -10.10 6.40 -4.90
N LEU A 41 -8.89 6.97 -4.88
CA LEU A 41 -8.67 8.41 -4.77
C LEU A 41 -8.23 9.07 -6.07
N ASP A 42 -7.55 8.34 -6.95
CA ASP A 42 -6.96 8.87 -8.17
C ASP A 42 -6.84 7.77 -9.23
N GLN A 43 -6.82 8.15 -10.52
CA GLN A 43 -6.66 7.22 -11.63
C GLN A 43 -5.21 7.15 -12.14
N GLU A 44 -4.39 8.15 -11.83
CA GLU A 44 -2.99 8.24 -12.28
C GLU A 44 -2.00 7.89 -11.17
N LYS A 45 -2.39 8.10 -9.90
CA LYS A 45 -1.52 7.87 -8.74
C LYS A 45 -2.15 6.89 -7.75
N SER A 46 -1.30 6.06 -7.16
CA SER A 46 -1.66 5.17 -6.06
C SER A 46 -1.20 5.78 -4.76
N TYR A 47 -2.15 6.18 -3.91
CA TYR A 47 -1.90 6.74 -2.59
C TYR A 47 -2.14 5.68 -1.53
N ASP A 48 -1.20 5.53 -0.61
CA ASP A 48 -1.39 4.81 0.64
C ASP A 48 -1.05 5.76 1.79
N LEU A 49 -1.67 5.58 2.94
CA LEU A 49 -1.43 6.38 4.14
C LEU A 49 -0.79 5.50 5.21
N TYR A 50 0.34 5.94 5.76
CA TYR A 50 0.95 5.36 6.94
C TYR A 50 0.81 6.32 8.13
N TYR A 51 0.45 5.79 9.29
CA TYR A 51 0.32 6.52 10.56
C TYR A 51 1.06 5.78 11.66
N ASP A 52 1.95 6.48 12.36
CA ASP A 52 2.79 5.92 13.42
C ASP A 52 2.31 6.25 14.86
N GLY A 53 1.14 6.92 14.95
CA GLY A 53 0.57 7.39 16.21
C GLY A 53 0.83 8.88 16.47
N ASP A 54 1.76 9.49 15.76
CA ASP A 54 2.08 10.92 15.84
C ASP A 54 1.92 11.61 14.49
N LYS A 55 2.54 11.06 13.45
CA LYS A 55 2.63 11.64 12.12
C LYS A 55 1.96 10.78 11.05
N PHE A 56 1.44 11.46 10.04
CA PHE A 56 0.91 10.84 8.84
C PHE A 56 1.89 10.99 7.68
N TYR A 57 2.08 9.90 6.94
CA TYR A 57 2.88 9.88 5.73
C TYR A 57 2.03 9.37 4.57
N GLN A 58 1.94 10.18 3.52
CA GLN A 58 1.36 9.77 2.25
C GLN A 58 2.45 9.12 1.42
N LEU A 59 2.19 7.90 0.96
CA LEU A 59 3.09 7.12 0.13
C LEU A 59 2.51 7.07 -1.28
N THR A 60 3.23 7.61 -2.25
CA THR A 60 2.73 7.76 -3.63
C THR A 60 3.60 7.01 -4.62
N THR A 61 2.96 6.30 -5.53
CA THR A 61 3.57 5.76 -6.76
C THR A 61 2.65 6.04 -7.93
N ASP A 62 3.13 5.85 -9.16
CA ASP A 62 2.27 5.84 -10.32
C ASP A 62 1.24 4.73 -10.25
N MET A 63 0.06 4.97 -10.82
CA MET A 63 -0.95 3.95 -11.01
C MET A 63 -0.65 3.20 -12.31
N PHE A 64 -0.40 1.91 -12.19
CA PHE A 64 -0.24 1.07 -13.39
C PHE A 64 -1.62 0.59 -13.84
N GLN A 65 -1.97 0.90 -15.08
CA GLN A 65 -3.28 0.59 -15.66
C GLN A 65 -3.48 -0.90 -15.99
N GLN A 66 -2.51 -1.72 -15.66
CA GLN A 66 -2.61 -3.15 -15.88
C GLN A 66 -3.61 -3.80 -14.92
N SER A 67 -4.44 -4.69 -15.49
CA SER A 67 -5.42 -5.47 -14.71
C SER A 67 -4.80 -6.61 -13.90
N TYR A 68 -3.48 -6.77 -13.95
CA TYR A 68 -2.74 -7.89 -13.40
C TYR A 68 -2.20 -7.55 -12.01
N ASN A 69 -3.09 -7.54 -11.04
CA ASN A 69 -2.78 -7.17 -9.67
C ASN A 69 -3.18 -8.23 -8.64
N HIS A 70 -3.49 -9.45 -9.12
CA HIS A 70 -3.84 -10.54 -8.21
C HIS A 70 -2.66 -10.87 -7.30
N GLY A 71 -2.93 -10.92 -6.00
CA GLY A 71 -1.92 -11.15 -4.98
C GLY A 71 -1.20 -9.90 -4.46
N ALA A 72 -1.45 -8.71 -5.01
CA ALA A 72 -0.78 -7.48 -4.58
C ALA A 72 -0.93 -7.18 -3.07
N GLY A 73 -2.12 -7.40 -2.51
CA GLY A 73 -2.37 -7.18 -1.08
C GLY A 73 -1.57 -8.14 -0.19
N CYS A 74 -1.62 -9.43 -0.50
CA CYS A 74 -0.86 -10.47 0.22
C CYS A 74 0.64 -10.24 0.07
N THR A 75 1.11 -9.84 -1.12
CA THR A 75 2.51 -9.52 -1.38
C THR A 75 2.97 -8.33 -0.55
N PHE A 76 2.14 -7.28 -0.44
CA PHE A 76 2.44 -6.13 0.42
C PHE A 76 2.61 -6.53 1.89
N ALA A 77 1.67 -7.31 2.43
CA ALA A 77 1.73 -7.77 3.81
C ALA A 77 2.97 -8.63 4.07
N ALA A 78 3.25 -9.59 3.18
CA ALA A 78 4.42 -10.45 3.28
C ALA A 78 5.74 -9.67 3.20
N ALA A 79 5.85 -8.72 2.25
CA ALA A 79 7.03 -7.88 2.11
C ALA A 79 7.24 -6.97 3.34
N THR A 80 6.18 -6.36 3.86
CA THR A 80 6.25 -5.57 5.10
C THR A 80 6.75 -6.42 6.26
N THR A 81 6.18 -7.62 6.43
CA THR A 81 6.60 -8.55 7.50
C THR A 81 8.07 -8.95 7.36
N ALA A 82 8.53 -9.28 6.15
CA ALA A 82 9.91 -9.64 5.89
C ALA A 82 10.88 -8.48 6.20
N ASN A 83 10.51 -7.25 5.81
CA ASN A 83 11.31 -6.06 6.08
C ASN A 83 11.42 -5.78 7.58
N LEU A 84 10.31 -5.92 8.34
CA LEU A 84 10.32 -5.81 9.80
C LEU A 84 11.19 -6.89 10.45
N ALA A 85 11.09 -8.13 9.99
CA ALA A 85 11.92 -9.24 10.48
C ALA A 85 13.41 -9.01 10.23
N ASN A 86 13.76 -8.28 9.15
CA ASN A 86 15.12 -7.85 8.84
C ASN A 86 15.57 -6.59 9.62
N GLY A 87 14.80 -6.11 10.58
CA GLY A 87 15.15 -5.02 11.47
C GLY A 87 14.92 -3.61 10.91
N GLN A 88 14.17 -3.47 9.82
CA GLN A 88 13.78 -2.15 9.32
C GLN A 88 12.78 -1.48 10.26
N SER A 89 12.80 -0.13 10.30
CA SER A 89 11.76 0.63 10.99
C SER A 89 10.38 0.35 10.36
N PRO A 90 9.28 0.46 11.12
CA PRO A 90 7.94 0.24 10.56
C PRO A 90 7.66 1.10 9.32
N LYS A 91 8.07 2.37 9.32
CA LYS A 91 7.93 3.26 8.16
C LYS A 91 8.72 2.74 6.96
N ASP A 92 10.01 2.44 7.14
CA ASP A 92 10.85 1.98 6.03
C ASP A 92 10.38 0.63 5.49
N ALA A 93 9.92 -0.27 6.38
CA ALA A 93 9.36 -1.57 5.99
C ALA A 93 8.14 -1.40 5.07
N VAL A 94 7.25 -0.45 5.38
CA VAL A 94 6.06 -0.14 4.59
C VAL A 94 6.43 0.53 3.26
N VAL A 95 7.36 1.50 3.26
CA VAL A 95 7.84 2.18 2.05
C VAL A 95 8.48 1.18 1.08
N ASN A 96 9.37 0.33 1.58
CA ASN A 96 10.02 -0.69 0.76
C ASN A 96 9.05 -1.75 0.25
N ALA A 97 8.05 -2.13 1.05
CA ALA A 97 6.99 -3.03 0.60
C ALA A 97 6.14 -2.40 -0.53
N LYS A 98 5.84 -1.10 -0.43
CA LYS A 98 5.13 -0.39 -1.51
C LYS A 98 5.94 -0.36 -2.80
N ALA A 99 7.23 -0.07 -2.74
CA ALA A 99 8.14 -0.11 -3.89
C ALA A 99 8.19 -1.50 -4.53
N PHE A 100 8.32 -2.53 -3.71
CA PHE A 100 8.32 -3.94 -4.14
C PHE A 100 7.03 -4.30 -4.88
N VAL A 101 5.87 -3.99 -4.29
CA VAL A 101 4.57 -4.31 -4.88
C VAL A 101 4.29 -3.49 -6.13
N ALA A 102 4.69 -2.22 -6.17
CA ALA A 102 4.54 -1.38 -7.36
C ALA A 102 5.31 -1.97 -8.56
N SER A 103 6.56 -2.41 -8.35
CA SER A 103 7.32 -3.13 -9.37
C SER A 103 6.64 -4.44 -9.79
N ALA A 104 6.13 -5.21 -8.83
CA ALA A 104 5.46 -6.47 -9.09
C ALA A 104 4.15 -6.29 -9.88
N ILE A 105 3.38 -5.24 -9.61
CA ILE A 105 2.16 -4.90 -10.37
C ILE A 105 2.52 -4.44 -11.78
N LYS A 106 3.48 -3.52 -11.92
CA LYS A 106 3.90 -2.97 -13.22
C LYS A 106 4.32 -4.07 -14.20
N ASN A 107 4.96 -5.11 -13.68
CA ASN A 107 5.49 -6.23 -14.44
C ASN A 107 4.63 -7.50 -14.33
N GLY A 108 3.42 -7.40 -13.80
CA GLY A 108 2.46 -8.50 -13.77
C GLY A 108 2.08 -8.96 -15.19
N TRP A 109 1.62 -10.18 -15.33
CA TRP A 109 1.27 -10.75 -16.64
C TRP A 109 -0.13 -11.36 -16.69
N LYS A 110 -0.67 -11.43 -17.89
CA LYS A 110 -1.96 -12.09 -18.13
C LYS A 110 -1.78 -13.60 -18.01
N MET A 111 -2.44 -14.21 -17.03
CA MET A 111 -2.48 -15.65 -16.88
C MET A 111 -3.63 -16.27 -17.69
N ASN A 112 -4.81 -15.63 -17.62
CA ASN A 112 -5.99 -15.98 -18.40
C ASN A 112 -6.91 -14.75 -18.53
N ASP A 113 -8.12 -14.91 -19.05
CA ASP A 113 -9.04 -13.79 -19.27
C ASP A 113 -9.61 -13.19 -17.98
N PHE A 114 -9.44 -13.84 -16.83
CA PHE A 114 -10.02 -13.44 -15.55
C PHE A 114 -8.97 -12.98 -14.53
N VAL A 115 -7.74 -13.53 -14.62
CA VAL A 115 -6.69 -13.34 -13.61
C VAL A 115 -5.34 -13.09 -14.25
N GLY A 116 -4.62 -12.10 -13.70
CA GLY A 116 -3.21 -11.86 -13.95
C GLY A 116 -2.48 -11.62 -12.62
N PRO A 117 -1.49 -12.46 -12.24
CA PRO A 117 -0.73 -12.28 -11.02
C PRO A 117 0.33 -11.19 -11.16
N VAL A 118 0.76 -10.67 -10.01
CA VAL A 118 1.93 -9.79 -9.90
C VAL A 118 3.23 -10.59 -10.08
N ASP A 119 4.29 -9.95 -10.62
CA ASP A 119 5.63 -10.57 -10.73
C ASP A 119 6.48 -10.28 -9.49
N HIS A 120 6.56 -11.24 -8.57
CA HIS A 120 7.35 -11.12 -7.34
C HIS A 120 8.87 -10.99 -7.60
N GLY A 121 9.34 -11.34 -8.78
CA GLY A 121 10.75 -11.24 -9.14
C GLY A 121 11.15 -9.89 -9.74
N ALA A 122 10.18 -9.08 -10.16
CA ALA A 122 10.40 -7.88 -10.94
C ALA A 122 11.29 -6.85 -10.23
N TYR A 123 11.08 -6.62 -8.94
CA TYR A 123 11.84 -5.66 -8.14
C TYR A 123 13.35 -5.91 -8.16
N ASN A 124 13.77 -7.16 -8.14
CA ASN A 124 15.18 -7.54 -8.13
C ASN A 124 15.77 -7.78 -9.54
N ARG A 125 14.93 -8.14 -10.52
CA ARG A 125 15.37 -8.54 -11.87
C ARG A 125 15.18 -7.48 -12.93
N ILE A 126 14.20 -6.59 -12.77
CA ILE A 126 13.76 -5.66 -13.81
C ILE A 126 14.00 -4.22 -13.37
N GLU A 127 13.27 -3.76 -12.35
CA GLU A 127 13.33 -2.37 -11.91
C GLU A 127 12.88 -2.19 -10.46
N LYS A 128 13.47 -1.18 -9.82
CA LYS A 128 12.99 -0.65 -8.54
C LYS A 128 12.16 0.60 -8.81
N ILE A 129 11.00 0.69 -8.19
CA ILE A 129 10.12 1.85 -8.30
C ILE A 129 10.28 2.70 -7.04
N ASP A 130 10.56 3.98 -7.23
CA ASP A 130 10.65 4.93 -6.14
C ASP A 130 9.26 5.26 -5.59
N VAL A 131 9.18 5.40 -4.29
CA VAL A 131 7.98 5.83 -3.56
C VAL A 131 8.20 7.26 -3.09
N ASP A 132 7.35 8.17 -3.54
CA ASP A 132 7.31 9.52 -2.97
C ASP A 132 6.67 9.47 -1.58
N VAL A 133 7.37 10.00 -0.57
CA VAL A 133 6.95 9.98 0.83
C VAL A 133 6.81 11.40 1.33
N GLN A 134 5.61 11.81 1.64
CA GLN A 134 5.30 13.15 2.14
C GLN A 134 4.65 13.09 3.51
N GLU A 135 5.14 13.86 4.46
CA GLU A 135 4.44 14.13 5.73
C GLU A 135 3.24 15.04 5.43
N VAL A 136 2.05 14.65 5.86
CA VAL A 136 0.77 15.31 5.49
C VAL A 136 -0.12 15.59 6.70
#